data_9b0ca8710cb1152381bcca84da4b475a
#
_entry.id   9b0ca8710cb1152381bcca84da4b475a
#
_cell.length_a   1.000
_cell.length_b   1.000
_cell.length_c   1.000
_cell.angle_alpha   90.00
_cell.angle_beta   90.00
_cell.angle_gamma   90.00
#
_symmetry.space_group_name_H-M   'P 1'
#
loop_
_entity.id
_entity.type
_entity.pdbx_description
1 polymer ?
#
loop_
_entity_poly.entity_id
_entity_poly.type
_entity_poly.pdbx_seq_one_letter_code
_entity_poly.pdbx_strand_id
1 'polypeptide(L)'
;MDSIDKLRPAYDFMLTLGLTYGVNLLMAILIVAVGWWISNIVANALRRTLNRTNVDATLTPVLASLVMWAIRVVAIVAALGKFGIAAASILTVLGAAGLAIGLALQGTLQNIAAGLMLLLLRPFRVGDYIEGIGVTAGTVNEIGLFTTRLTKADGVVMYVPNSIIWANPVTNYSANEQRRVVLNFLVQHGQDVERVLGELRRLVTGDARIVQDGASAPWIAVTDYTDTGVKFNVGVWTRASDHPAVQADLLRQIQPLTRVPVAA
;
A
#
# COMPACT_ATOMS: atom_id res chain seq x y z
N MET A 1 -64.10 -13.50 55.71
CA MET A 1 -62.94 -12.60 55.48
C MET A 1 -61.70 -13.41 55.11
N ASP A 2 -61.55 -14.67 55.45
CA ASP A 2 -60.37 -15.51 55.17
C ASP A 2 -60.06 -15.87 53.72
N SER A 3 -61.03 -15.83 52.82
CA SER A 3 -60.82 -16.22 51.41
C SER A 3 -60.13 -15.17 50.59
N ILE A 4 -60.32 -13.89 50.92
CA ILE A 4 -59.72 -12.75 50.20
C ILE A 4 -58.25 -12.57 50.60
N ASP A 5 -57.87 -12.88 51.86
CA ASP A 5 -56.47 -12.77 52.31
C ASP A 5 -55.59 -13.90 51.76
N LYS A 6 -56.18 -15.05 51.40
CA LYS A 6 -55.47 -16.16 50.73
C LYS A 6 -55.23 -15.88 49.21
N LEU A 7 -56.00 -15.00 48.62
CA LEU A 7 -55.85 -14.66 47.20
C LEU A 7 -54.92 -13.45 46.95
N ARG A 8 -54.65 -12.62 47.97
CA ARG A 8 -53.76 -11.46 47.86
C ARG A 8 -52.35 -11.84 47.42
N PRO A 9 -51.65 -12.82 47.95
CA PRO A 9 -50.30 -13.18 47.50
C PRO A 9 -50.24 -13.65 46.04
N ALA A 10 -51.30 -14.37 45.57
CA ALA A 10 -51.40 -14.78 44.20
C ALA A 10 -51.68 -13.59 43.26
N TYR A 11 -52.49 -12.63 43.68
CA TYR A 11 -52.75 -11.41 42.90
C TYR A 11 -51.51 -10.51 42.88
N ASP A 12 -50.82 -10.27 43.98
CA ASP A 12 -49.61 -9.49 44.06
C ASP A 12 -48.48 -10.14 43.21
N PHE A 13 -48.38 -11.46 43.24
CA PHE A 13 -47.45 -12.23 42.41
C PHE A 13 -47.75 -12.05 40.91
N MET A 14 -49.04 -12.16 40.52
CA MET A 14 -49.47 -11.98 39.13
C MET A 14 -49.27 -10.51 38.68
N LEU A 15 -49.54 -9.53 39.52
CA LEU A 15 -49.29 -8.13 39.27
C LEU A 15 -47.80 -7.84 39.09
N THR A 16 -46.98 -8.34 39.99
CA THR A 16 -45.52 -8.17 39.92
C THR A 16 -44.96 -8.82 38.65
N LEU A 17 -45.38 -10.02 38.31
CA LEU A 17 -45.03 -10.72 37.09
C LEU A 17 -45.45 -9.93 35.84
N GLY A 18 -46.71 -9.50 35.80
CA GLY A 18 -47.26 -8.72 34.68
C GLY A 18 -46.56 -7.38 34.47
N LEU A 19 -46.28 -6.66 35.56
CA LEU A 19 -45.59 -5.37 35.50
C LEU A 19 -44.11 -5.58 35.04
N THR A 20 -43.40 -6.56 35.61
CA THR A 20 -41.99 -6.77 35.28
C THR A 20 -41.81 -7.26 33.85
N TYR A 21 -42.58 -8.25 33.43
CA TYR A 21 -42.50 -8.76 32.03
C TYR A 21 -43.09 -7.78 31.04
N GLY A 22 -44.17 -7.05 31.43
CA GLY A 22 -44.79 -6.04 30.55
C GLY A 22 -43.86 -4.87 30.29
N VAL A 23 -43.16 -4.35 31.33
CA VAL A 23 -42.19 -3.28 31.18
C VAL A 23 -40.99 -3.75 30.36
N ASN A 24 -40.47 -4.96 30.61
CA ASN A 24 -39.35 -5.49 29.83
C ASN A 24 -39.72 -5.70 28.36
N LEU A 25 -40.95 -6.16 28.07
CA LEU A 25 -41.44 -6.29 26.71
C LEU A 25 -41.55 -4.92 25.99
N LEU A 26 -42.10 -3.92 26.66
CA LEU A 26 -42.19 -2.56 26.10
C LEU A 26 -40.79 -2.00 25.83
N MET A 27 -39.87 -2.17 26.76
CA MET A 27 -38.49 -1.72 26.57
C MET A 27 -37.79 -2.45 25.44
N ALA A 28 -38.00 -3.74 25.28
CA ALA A 28 -37.44 -4.54 24.18
C ALA A 28 -37.99 -4.06 22.83
N ILE A 29 -39.32 -3.82 22.74
CA ILE A 29 -39.94 -3.28 21.53
C ILE A 29 -39.39 -1.90 21.21
N LEU A 30 -39.24 -1.04 22.22
CA LEU A 30 -38.66 0.29 22.04
C LEU A 30 -37.23 0.23 21.52
N ILE A 31 -36.38 -0.63 22.10
CA ILE A 31 -35.00 -0.84 21.66
C ILE A 31 -34.94 -1.29 20.20
N VAL A 32 -35.77 -2.26 19.82
CA VAL A 32 -35.84 -2.74 18.43
C VAL A 32 -36.32 -1.63 17.51
N ALA A 33 -37.41 -0.92 17.84
CA ALA A 33 -37.94 0.16 17.02
C ALA A 33 -36.92 1.29 16.81
N VAL A 34 -36.25 1.74 17.88
CA VAL A 34 -35.20 2.74 17.81
C VAL A 34 -33.99 2.21 16.99
N GLY A 35 -33.58 0.97 17.22
CA GLY A 35 -32.51 0.35 16.46
C GLY A 35 -32.82 0.25 14.95
N TRP A 36 -34.06 -0.12 14.59
CA TRP A 36 -34.52 -0.10 13.20
C TRP A 36 -34.53 1.28 12.58
N TRP A 37 -35.01 2.26 13.31
CA TRP A 37 -35.03 3.64 12.88
C TRP A 37 -33.60 4.20 12.66
N ILE A 38 -32.69 4.01 13.64
CA ILE A 38 -31.29 4.40 13.52
C ILE A 38 -30.63 3.68 12.34
N SER A 39 -30.81 2.36 12.21
CA SER A 39 -30.21 1.59 11.12
C SER A 39 -30.59 2.12 9.73
N ASN A 40 -31.86 2.53 9.55
CA ASN A 40 -32.33 3.10 8.29
C ASN A 40 -31.73 4.50 8.04
N ILE A 41 -31.63 5.33 9.08
CA ILE A 41 -31.01 6.66 8.95
C ILE A 41 -29.55 6.52 8.51
N VAL A 42 -28.77 5.68 9.22
CA VAL A 42 -27.36 5.48 8.93
C VAL A 42 -27.15 4.87 7.54
N ALA A 43 -27.92 3.84 7.19
CA ALA A 43 -27.86 3.22 5.86
C ALA A 43 -28.21 4.22 4.73
N ASN A 44 -29.23 5.06 4.93
CA ASN A 44 -29.61 6.07 3.95
C ASN A 44 -28.59 7.21 3.85
N ALA A 45 -28.01 7.63 4.99
CA ALA A 45 -26.91 8.60 5.00
C ALA A 45 -25.71 8.06 4.22
N LEU A 46 -25.32 6.79 4.48
CA LEU A 46 -24.22 6.12 3.77
C LEU A 46 -24.52 6.04 2.26
N ARG A 47 -25.72 5.61 1.86
CA ARG A 47 -26.13 5.58 0.43
C ARG A 47 -26.01 6.96 -0.22
N ARG A 48 -26.46 8.03 0.45
CA ARG A 48 -26.38 9.39 -0.08
C ARG A 48 -24.94 9.85 -0.25
N THR A 49 -24.06 9.52 0.70
CA THR A 49 -22.64 9.87 0.64
C THR A 49 -21.94 9.10 -0.48
N LEU A 50 -22.14 7.78 -0.56
CA LEU A 50 -21.54 6.94 -1.60
C LEU A 50 -22.01 7.30 -3.02
N ASN A 51 -23.29 7.65 -3.18
CA ASN A 51 -23.83 8.09 -4.48
C ASN A 51 -23.28 9.44 -4.95
N ARG A 52 -22.67 10.24 -4.07
CA ARG A 52 -21.99 11.51 -4.43
C ARG A 52 -20.52 11.29 -4.81
N THR A 53 -19.97 10.16 -4.47
CA THR A 53 -18.62 9.72 -4.88
C THR A 53 -18.79 8.76 -6.05
N ASN A 54 -17.80 8.67 -6.94
CA ASN A 54 -17.84 7.77 -8.11
C ASN A 54 -17.68 6.29 -7.72
N VAL A 55 -18.36 5.86 -6.65
CA VAL A 55 -18.41 4.45 -6.22
C VAL A 55 -19.39 3.71 -7.10
N ASP A 56 -19.02 2.49 -7.52
CA ASP A 56 -19.86 1.63 -8.34
C ASP A 56 -21.27 1.47 -7.72
N ALA A 57 -22.30 1.64 -8.55
CA ALA A 57 -23.69 1.56 -8.13
C ALA A 57 -24.06 0.21 -7.50
N THR A 58 -23.31 -0.86 -7.81
CA THR A 58 -23.51 -2.20 -7.24
C THR A 58 -22.98 -2.34 -5.82
N LEU A 59 -21.95 -1.59 -5.44
CA LEU A 59 -21.33 -1.63 -4.11
C LEU A 59 -22.13 -0.86 -3.06
N THR A 60 -22.76 0.25 -3.45
CA THR A 60 -23.53 1.11 -2.54
C THR A 60 -24.61 0.36 -1.76
N PRO A 61 -25.52 -0.46 -2.38
CA PRO A 61 -26.53 -1.19 -1.64
C PRO A 61 -25.95 -2.27 -0.73
N VAL A 62 -24.85 -2.92 -1.13
CA VAL A 62 -24.19 -3.95 -0.34
C VAL A 62 -23.62 -3.37 0.94
N LEU A 63 -22.82 -2.30 0.85
CA LEU A 63 -22.21 -1.63 2.01
C LEU A 63 -23.29 -1.07 2.96
N ALA A 64 -24.32 -0.42 2.41
CA ALA A 64 -25.41 0.10 3.21
C ALA A 64 -26.19 -1.02 3.93
N SER A 65 -26.38 -2.17 3.28
CA SER A 65 -27.05 -3.33 3.90
C SER A 65 -26.21 -3.96 4.99
N LEU A 66 -24.91 -4.07 4.83
CA LEU A 66 -24.00 -4.58 5.87
C LEU A 66 -24.06 -3.73 7.14
N VAL A 67 -23.97 -2.41 7.01
CA VAL A 67 -24.05 -1.49 8.14
C VAL A 67 -25.44 -1.54 8.78
N MET A 68 -26.51 -1.58 7.99
CA MET A 68 -27.88 -1.69 8.46
C MET A 68 -28.08 -2.95 9.31
N TRP A 69 -27.64 -4.11 8.82
CA TRP A 69 -27.77 -5.37 9.54
C TRP A 69 -26.89 -5.44 10.79
N ALA A 70 -25.67 -4.87 10.77
CA ALA A 70 -24.83 -4.80 11.94
C ALA A 70 -25.52 -4.05 13.09
N ILE A 71 -26.13 -2.88 12.81
CA ILE A 71 -26.88 -2.10 13.80
C ILE A 71 -28.10 -2.88 14.31
N ARG A 72 -28.84 -3.56 13.42
CA ARG A 72 -30.02 -4.36 13.80
C ARG A 72 -29.67 -5.52 14.71
N VAL A 73 -28.56 -6.24 14.42
CA VAL A 73 -28.08 -7.34 15.27
C VAL A 73 -27.77 -6.82 16.67
N VAL A 74 -27.10 -5.68 16.81
CA VAL A 74 -26.81 -5.07 18.11
C VAL A 74 -28.12 -4.71 18.85
N ALA A 75 -29.08 -4.14 18.15
CA ALA A 75 -30.39 -3.80 18.74
C ALA A 75 -31.18 -5.05 19.20
N ILE A 76 -31.16 -6.12 18.41
CA ILE A 76 -31.79 -7.40 18.77
C ILE A 76 -31.13 -8.00 20.01
N VAL A 77 -29.80 -8.04 20.08
CA VAL A 77 -29.08 -8.56 21.25
C VAL A 77 -29.38 -7.76 22.50
N ALA A 78 -29.43 -6.42 22.38
CA ALA A 78 -29.80 -5.55 23.49
C ALA A 78 -31.25 -5.77 23.98
N ALA A 79 -32.17 -6.03 23.06
CA ALA A 79 -33.56 -6.37 23.38
C ALA A 79 -33.70 -7.73 24.09
N LEU A 80 -32.96 -8.74 23.63
CA LEU A 80 -32.96 -10.10 24.25
C LEU A 80 -32.44 -10.06 25.71
N GLY A 81 -31.52 -9.13 26.03
CA GLY A 81 -31.05 -8.90 27.38
C GLY A 81 -32.17 -8.48 28.37
N LYS A 82 -33.27 -7.86 27.88
CA LYS A 82 -34.43 -7.48 28.71
C LYS A 82 -35.27 -8.68 29.12
N PHE A 83 -35.18 -9.78 28.43
CA PHE A 83 -35.86 -11.04 28.77
C PHE A 83 -35.02 -11.98 29.64
N GLY A 84 -33.88 -11.51 30.17
CA GLY A 84 -33.00 -12.33 31.00
C GLY A 84 -32.18 -13.36 30.22
N ILE A 85 -32.22 -13.31 28.88
CA ILE A 85 -31.33 -14.10 28.07
C ILE A 85 -29.89 -13.59 28.28
N ALA A 86 -29.01 -14.48 28.68
CA ALA A 86 -27.61 -14.10 28.94
C ALA A 86 -26.98 -13.51 27.68
N ALA A 87 -27.00 -12.18 27.58
CA ALA A 87 -26.37 -11.45 26.48
C ALA A 87 -24.91 -11.86 26.28
N ALA A 88 -24.22 -12.27 27.35
CA ALA A 88 -22.86 -12.78 27.32
C ALA A 88 -22.67 -13.96 26.37
N SER A 89 -23.61 -14.93 26.35
CA SER A 89 -23.53 -16.11 25.45
C SER A 89 -23.66 -15.68 23.97
N ILE A 90 -24.58 -14.77 23.68
CA ILE A 90 -24.77 -14.25 22.32
C ILE A 90 -23.55 -13.43 21.88
N LEU A 91 -23.02 -12.59 22.76
CA LEU A 91 -21.82 -11.79 22.50
C LEU A 91 -20.59 -12.68 22.28
N THR A 92 -20.50 -13.82 22.99
CA THR A 92 -19.41 -14.79 22.76
C THR A 92 -19.49 -15.36 21.35
N VAL A 93 -20.66 -15.78 20.89
CA VAL A 93 -20.86 -16.31 19.52
C VAL A 93 -20.59 -15.24 18.47
N LEU A 94 -21.11 -14.01 18.69
CA LEU A 94 -20.85 -12.89 17.79
C LEU A 94 -19.37 -12.50 17.76
N GLY A 95 -18.69 -12.57 18.91
CA GLY A 95 -17.26 -12.33 19.02
C GLY A 95 -16.44 -13.36 18.23
N ALA A 96 -16.78 -14.64 18.37
CA ALA A 96 -16.16 -15.71 17.60
C ALA A 96 -16.41 -15.56 16.09
N ALA A 97 -17.64 -15.23 15.68
CA ALA A 97 -17.97 -14.95 14.28
C ALA A 97 -17.20 -13.70 13.76
N GLY A 98 -17.15 -12.64 14.57
CA GLY A 98 -16.38 -11.42 14.24
C GLY A 98 -14.89 -11.71 14.08
N LEU A 99 -14.31 -12.54 14.94
CA LEU A 99 -12.91 -12.97 14.81
C LEU A 99 -12.69 -13.76 13.51
N ALA A 100 -13.58 -14.69 13.18
CA ALA A 100 -13.49 -15.46 11.93
C ALA A 100 -13.56 -14.57 10.70
N ILE A 101 -14.48 -13.58 10.68
CA ILE A 101 -14.58 -12.58 9.61
C ILE A 101 -13.31 -11.71 9.56
N GLY A 102 -12.80 -11.26 10.71
CA GLY A 102 -11.57 -10.47 10.79
C GLY A 102 -10.37 -11.21 10.21
N LEU A 103 -10.22 -12.50 10.53
CA LEU A 103 -9.17 -13.36 9.97
C LEU A 103 -9.35 -13.55 8.46
N ALA A 104 -10.58 -13.74 7.97
CA ALA A 104 -10.85 -13.86 6.54
C ALA A 104 -10.53 -12.56 5.77
N LEU A 105 -10.70 -11.39 6.39
CA LEU A 105 -10.42 -10.07 5.80
C LEU A 105 -9.02 -9.54 6.09
N GLN A 106 -8.19 -10.28 6.82
CA GLN A 106 -6.86 -9.84 7.28
C GLN A 106 -6.00 -9.27 6.15
N GLY A 107 -5.90 -9.98 5.01
CA GLY A 107 -5.09 -9.52 3.88
C GLY A 107 -5.61 -8.22 3.26
N THR A 108 -6.93 -8.03 3.22
CA THR A 108 -7.56 -6.81 2.72
C THR A 108 -7.26 -5.62 3.63
N LEU A 109 -7.41 -5.80 4.95
CA LEU A 109 -7.09 -4.77 5.95
C LEU A 109 -5.61 -4.41 5.94
N GLN A 110 -4.72 -5.40 5.74
CA GLN A 110 -3.29 -5.17 5.62
C GLN A 110 -2.96 -4.28 4.40
N ASN A 111 -3.62 -4.51 3.25
CA ASN A 111 -3.43 -3.66 2.08
C ASN A 111 -3.91 -2.22 2.29
N ILE A 112 -5.05 -2.04 2.97
CA ILE A 112 -5.57 -0.71 3.32
C ILE A 112 -4.58 0.03 4.24
N ALA A 113 -4.13 -0.63 5.30
CA ALA A 113 -3.17 -0.06 6.24
C ALA A 113 -1.86 0.33 5.53
N ALA A 114 -1.33 -0.57 4.69
CA ALA A 114 -0.15 -0.31 3.89
C ALA A 114 -0.34 0.87 2.92
N GLY A 115 -1.48 0.94 2.21
CA GLY A 115 -1.81 2.05 1.31
C GLY A 115 -1.85 3.39 2.05
N LEU A 116 -2.47 3.42 3.24
CA LEU A 116 -2.48 4.62 4.07
C LEU A 116 -1.07 5.03 4.50
N MET A 117 -0.22 4.07 4.90
CA MET A 117 1.17 4.34 5.29
C MET A 117 2.00 4.85 4.12
N LEU A 118 1.83 4.29 2.90
CA LEU A 118 2.48 4.79 1.69
C LEU A 118 2.09 6.24 1.39
N LEU A 119 0.82 6.60 1.54
CA LEU A 119 0.33 7.96 1.31
C LEU A 119 0.77 8.95 2.41
N LEU A 120 0.94 8.48 3.65
CA LEU A 120 1.33 9.32 4.79
C LEU A 120 2.84 9.56 4.81
N LEU A 121 3.65 8.49 4.76
CA LEU A 121 5.11 8.55 4.88
C LEU A 121 5.82 8.85 3.56
N ARG A 122 5.18 8.57 2.44
CA ARG A 122 5.61 8.90 1.07
C ARG A 122 7.05 8.46 0.76
N PRO A 123 7.42 7.19 0.93
CA PRO A 123 8.75 6.70 0.54
C PRO A 123 9.02 6.89 -0.95
N PHE A 124 7.95 6.98 -1.74
CA PHE A 124 7.94 7.38 -3.15
C PHE A 124 6.64 8.14 -3.46
N ARG A 125 6.60 8.80 -4.61
CA ARG A 125 5.46 9.59 -5.09
C ARG A 125 4.98 9.09 -6.44
N VAL A 126 3.80 9.53 -6.85
CA VAL A 126 3.33 9.37 -8.23
C VAL A 126 4.31 10.07 -9.16
N GLY A 127 4.75 9.36 -10.20
CA GLY A 127 5.79 9.78 -11.13
C GLY A 127 7.17 9.17 -10.84
N ASP A 128 7.44 8.65 -9.65
CA ASP A 128 8.72 8.03 -9.32
C ASP A 128 8.88 6.68 -10.00
N TYR A 129 10.10 6.37 -10.43
CA TYR A 129 10.49 5.05 -10.92
C TYR A 129 11.05 4.23 -9.77
N ILE A 130 10.36 3.15 -9.45
CA ILE A 130 10.68 2.29 -8.30
C ILE A 130 10.89 0.84 -8.70
N GLU A 131 11.64 0.10 -7.88
CA GLU A 131 11.88 -1.34 -8.00
C GLU A 131 11.90 -1.97 -6.60
N GLY A 132 11.41 -3.20 -6.46
CA GLY A 132 11.43 -3.89 -5.17
C GLY A 132 11.17 -5.38 -5.29
N ILE A 133 11.29 -6.12 -4.18
CA ILE A 133 10.98 -7.54 -4.11
C ILE A 133 9.49 -7.74 -4.42
N GLY A 134 9.19 -8.57 -5.40
CA GLY A 134 7.81 -8.78 -5.90
C GLY A 134 7.24 -7.61 -6.71
N VAL A 135 8.04 -6.56 -6.93
CA VAL A 135 7.68 -5.39 -7.73
C VAL A 135 8.72 -5.23 -8.83
N THR A 136 8.37 -5.60 -10.06
CA THR A 136 9.23 -5.30 -11.22
C THR A 136 9.33 -3.78 -11.39
N ALA A 137 10.51 -3.29 -11.77
CA ALA A 137 10.74 -1.86 -11.96
C ALA A 137 9.67 -1.19 -12.84
N GLY A 138 9.18 -0.04 -12.38
CA GLY A 138 8.16 0.72 -13.10
C GLY A 138 7.91 2.11 -12.52
N THR A 139 7.25 2.96 -13.31
CA THR A 139 6.82 4.29 -12.88
C THR A 139 5.50 4.20 -12.13
N VAL A 140 5.42 4.80 -10.96
CA VAL A 140 4.20 4.87 -10.14
C VAL A 140 3.20 5.81 -10.81
N ASN A 141 2.03 5.28 -11.18
CA ASN A 141 0.94 6.07 -11.78
C ASN A 141 -0.08 6.50 -10.72
N GLU A 142 -0.35 5.61 -9.75
CA GLU A 142 -1.39 5.83 -8.76
C GLU A 142 -1.13 4.97 -7.51
N ILE A 143 -1.39 5.53 -6.34
CA ILE A 143 -1.39 4.79 -5.06
C ILE A 143 -2.85 4.73 -4.63
N GLY A 144 -3.49 3.58 -4.87
CA GLY A 144 -4.87 3.33 -4.48
C GLY A 144 -4.98 2.76 -3.05
N LEU A 145 -6.23 2.49 -2.63
CA LEU A 145 -6.51 2.00 -1.28
C LEU A 145 -5.93 0.59 -1.04
N PHE A 146 -6.00 -0.30 -2.03
CA PHE A 146 -5.58 -1.70 -1.92
C PHE A 146 -4.31 -2.00 -2.72
N THR A 147 -4.14 -1.32 -3.84
CA THR A 147 -3.07 -1.58 -4.81
C THR A 147 -2.45 -0.29 -5.28
N THR A 148 -1.15 -0.35 -5.58
CA THR A 148 -0.43 0.69 -6.31
C THR A 148 -0.31 0.27 -7.77
N ARG A 149 -0.64 1.18 -8.70
CA ARG A 149 -0.53 0.98 -10.14
C ARG A 149 0.80 1.52 -10.65
N LEU A 150 1.54 0.67 -11.36
CA LEU A 150 2.81 1.03 -11.98
C LEU A 150 2.74 0.76 -13.48
N THR A 151 3.53 1.51 -14.25
CA THR A 151 3.76 1.24 -15.67
C THR A 151 5.22 0.87 -15.87
N LYS A 152 5.49 -0.30 -16.44
CA LYS A 152 6.82 -0.76 -16.80
C LYS A 152 7.38 0.04 -17.99
N ALA A 153 8.69 -0.07 -18.23
CA ALA A 153 9.36 0.60 -19.34
C ALA A 153 8.81 0.18 -20.74
N ASP A 154 8.24 -1.04 -20.84
CA ASP A 154 7.58 -1.55 -22.04
C ASP A 154 6.12 -1.11 -22.21
N GLY A 155 5.61 -0.25 -21.31
CA GLY A 155 4.25 0.27 -21.30
C GLY A 155 3.22 -0.65 -20.63
N VAL A 156 3.61 -1.82 -20.13
CA VAL A 156 2.69 -2.75 -19.45
C VAL A 156 2.33 -2.21 -18.08
N VAL A 157 1.03 -2.18 -17.79
CA VAL A 157 0.49 -1.77 -16.48
C VAL A 157 0.51 -2.95 -15.51
N MET A 158 1.01 -2.71 -14.31
CA MET A 158 1.08 -3.65 -13.22
C MET A 158 0.35 -3.12 -11.99
N TYR A 159 -0.49 -3.95 -11.39
CA TYR A 159 -1.15 -3.67 -10.11
C TYR A 159 -0.48 -4.48 -9.02
N VAL A 160 0.09 -3.80 -8.03
CA VAL A 160 0.80 -4.44 -6.92
C VAL A 160 0.03 -4.19 -5.63
N PRO A 161 -0.31 -5.22 -4.85
CA PRO A 161 -0.90 -5.05 -3.52
C PRO A 161 -0.01 -4.17 -2.64
N ASN A 162 -0.61 -3.18 -1.96
CA ASN A 162 0.15 -2.22 -1.16
C ASN A 162 0.96 -2.90 -0.05
N SER A 163 0.43 -3.99 0.53
CA SER A 163 1.12 -4.76 1.57
C SER A 163 2.45 -5.36 1.09
N ILE A 164 2.55 -5.76 -0.18
CA ILE A 164 3.80 -6.27 -0.76
C ILE A 164 4.85 -5.17 -0.83
N ILE A 165 4.46 -3.99 -1.30
CA ILE A 165 5.36 -2.83 -1.42
C ILE A 165 5.84 -2.40 -0.02
N TRP A 166 4.90 -2.28 0.93
CA TRP A 166 5.21 -1.81 2.28
C TRP A 166 6.08 -2.77 3.09
N ALA A 167 5.89 -4.08 2.92
CA ALA A 167 6.61 -5.10 3.68
C ALA A 167 8.03 -5.39 3.17
N ASN A 168 8.39 -4.93 1.98
CA ASN A 168 9.66 -5.24 1.33
C ASN A 168 10.48 -3.97 1.05
N PRO A 169 11.81 -4.10 0.95
CA PRO A 169 12.67 -3.01 0.51
C PRO A 169 12.26 -2.52 -0.88
N VAL A 170 12.16 -1.21 -1.03
CA VAL A 170 11.88 -0.54 -2.31
C VAL A 170 13.03 0.39 -2.65
N THR A 171 13.56 0.26 -3.85
CA THR A 171 14.56 1.17 -4.41
C THR A 171 13.82 2.25 -5.19
N ASN A 172 13.95 3.51 -4.76
CA ASN A 172 13.42 4.66 -5.49
C ASN A 172 14.55 5.32 -6.30
N TYR A 173 14.48 5.17 -7.61
CA TYR A 173 15.47 5.71 -8.54
C TYR A 173 15.27 7.20 -8.84
N SER A 174 14.13 7.77 -8.46
CA SER A 174 13.76 9.16 -8.70
C SER A 174 13.88 10.05 -7.47
N ALA A 175 14.13 9.48 -6.29
CA ALA A 175 14.18 10.23 -5.03
C ALA A 175 15.31 11.27 -5.01
N ASN A 176 16.44 10.95 -5.60
CA ASN A 176 17.58 11.84 -5.70
C ASN A 176 17.65 12.49 -7.10
N GLU A 177 17.91 13.78 -7.14
CA GLU A 177 18.06 14.53 -8.41
C GLU A 177 19.21 14.01 -9.27
N GLN A 178 20.27 13.50 -8.61
CA GLN A 178 21.47 12.99 -9.27
C GLN A 178 21.65 11.49 -9.00
N ARG A 179 22.12 10.78 -10.03
CA ARG A 179 22.50 9.36 -9.96
C ARG A 179 23.88 9.16 -10.56
N ARG A 180 24.58 8.18 -10.04
CA ARG A 180 25.91 7.81 -10.51
C ARG A 180 25.82 6.70 -11.56
N VAL A 181 26.32 6.96 -12.76
CA VAL A 181 26.64 5.95 -13.78
C VAL A 181 27.99 5.36 -13.44
N VAL A 182 28.10 4.04 -13.35
CA VAL A 182 29.37 3.34 -13.13
C VAL A 182 29.58 2.36 -14.27
N LEU A 183 30.68 2.52 -14.98
CA LEU A 183 31.08 1.66 -16.10
C LEU A 183 32.38 0.94 -15.76
N ASN A 184 32.37 -0.38 -15.87
CA ASN A 184 33.54 -1.23 -15.77
C ASN A 184 33.81 -1.84 -17.13
N PHE A 185 35.02 -1.71 -17.63
CA PHE A 185 35.40 -2.29 -18.91
C PHE A 185 36.88 -2.65 -18.92
N LEU A 186 37.23 -3.54 -19.85
CA LEU A 186 38.60 -4.03 -20.02
C LEU A 186 39.16 -3.44 -21.32
N VAL A 187 40.37 -2.93 -21.23
CA VAL A 187 41.20 -2.50 -22.38
C VAL A 187 42.25 -3.55 -22.63
N GLN A 188 42.36 -4.08 -23.85
CA GLN A 188 43.34 -5.12 -24.21
C GLN A 188 44.78 -4.64 -24.06
N HIS A 189 45.68 -5.53 -23.75
CA HIS A 189 47.12 -5.25 -23.73
C HIS A 189 47.64 -4.69 -25.07
N GLY A 190 48.65 -3.82 -24.98
CA GLY A 190 49.18 -3.12 -26.15
C GLY A 190 48.63 -1.75 -26.40
N GLN A 191 47.64 -1.31 -25.59
CA GLN A 191 47.17 0.07 -25.56
C GLN A 191 47.98 0.88 -24.52
N ASP A 192 48.23 2.13 -24.84
CA ASP A 192 48.80 3.09 -23.89
C ASP A 192 47.73 3.48 -22.86
N VAL A 193 47.94 3.11 -21.61
CA VAL A 193 47.01 3.38 -20.49
C VAL A 193 46.79 4.88 -20.31
N GLU A 194 47.85 5.70 -20.41
CA GLU A 194 47.74 7.16 -20.25
C GLU A 194 46.95 7.81 -21.38
N ARG A 195 47.10 7.32 -22.60
CA ARG A 195 46.28 7.74 -23.73
C ARG A 195 44.81 7.42 -23.47
N VAL A 196 44.50 6.18 -23.02
CA VAL A 196 43.12 5.79 -22.71
C VAL A 196 42.53 6.66 -21.60
N LEU A 197 43.28 6.94 -20.52
CA LEU A 197 42.86 7.83 -19.47
C LEU A 197 42.60 9.26 -19.98
N GLY A 198 43.45 9.77 -20.88
CA GLY A 198 43.28 11.07 -21.52
C GLY A 198 42.01 11.16 -22.37
N GLU A 199 41.72 10.12 -23.15
CA GLU A 199 40.48 10.04 -23.98
C GLU A 199 39.23 9.95 -23.08
N LEU A 200 39.25 9.12 -22.03
CA LEU A 200 38.17 9.01 -21.08
C LEU A 200 37.86 10.35 -20.38
N ARG A 201 38.91 11.07 -19.99
CA ARG A 201 38.75 12.41 -19.39
C ARG A 201 38.10 13.36 -20.37
N ARG A 202 38.51 13.37 -21.63
CA ARG A 202 37.88 14.20 -22.69
C ARG A 202 36.39 13.86 -22.87
N LEU A 203 36.05 12.57 -22.98
CA LEU A 203 34.68 12.11 -23.12
C LEU A 203 33.80 12.57 -21.98
N VAL A 204 34.28 12.42 -20.74
CA VAL A 204 33.52 12.77 -19.53
C VAL A 204 33.41 14.30 -19.36
N THR A 205 34.45 15.07 -19.65
CA THR A 205 34.41 16.56 -19.55
C THR A 205 33.65 17.19 -20.70
N GLY A 206 33.55 16.52 -21.85
CA GLY A 206 32.83 17.01 -23.03
C GLY A 206 31.30 16.86 -22.96
N ASP A 207 30.77 16.06 -22.04
CA ASP A 207 29.31 15.89 -21.92
C ASP A 207 28.73 16.81 -20.85
N ALA A 208 27.97 17.80 -21.27
CA ALA A 208 27.34 18.80 -20.39
C ALA A 208 26.32 18.21 -19.40
N ARG A 209 25.86 16.98 -19.60
CA ARG A 209 24.93 16.27 -18.67
C ARG A 209 25.66 15.70 -17.45
N ILE A 210 26.99 15.63 -17.48
CA ILE A 210 27.81 15.09 -16.42
C ILE A 210 28.23 16.23 -15.48
N VAL A 211 28.02 15.99 -14.17
CA VAL A 211 28.44 16.94 -13.12
C VAL A 211 29.97 16.93 -13.02
N GLN A 212 30.59 18.09 -13.14
CA GLN A 212 32.05 18.22 -13.21
C GLN A 212 32.70 18.60 -11.85
N ASP A 213 31.90 19.11 -10.90
CA ASP A 213 32.44 19.78 -9.71
C ASP A 213 32.07 19.09 -8.40
N GLY A 214 32.87 19.36 -7.36
CA GLY A 214 32.62 18.97 -5.97
C GLY A 214 32.74 17.47 -5.73
N ALA A 215 31.95 16.96 -4.79
CA ALA A 215 31.91 15.52 -4.42
C ALA A 215 31.35 14.63 -5.53
N SER A 216 30.69 15.22 -6.53
CA SER A 216 30.12 14.55 -7.70
C SER A 216 31.02 14.60 -8.92
N ALA A 217 32.26 15.08 -8.78
CA ALA A 217 33.23 15.12 -9.89
C ALA A 217 33.46 13.72 -10.47
N PRO A 218 33.71 13.62 -11.78
CA PRO A 218 33.97 12.36 -12.43
C PRO A 218 35.18 11.63 -11.83
N TRP A 219 35.04 10.35 -11.67
CA TRP A 219 36.14 9.48 -11.19
C TRP A 219 36.50 8.48 -12.29
N ILE A 220 37.79 8.44 -12.63
CA ILE A 220 38.35 7.53 -13.62
C ILE A 220 39.57 6.88 -13.02
N ALA A 221 39.59 5.56 -12.95
CA ALA A 221 40.73 4.82 -12.40
C ALA A 221 40.98 3.49 -13.12
N VAL A 222 42.24 3.09 -13.11
CA VAL A 222 42.63 1.71 -13.34
C VAL A 222 42.37 0.94 -12.05
N THR A 223 41.63 -0.15 -12.12
CA THR A 223 41.23 -0.95 -10.94
C THR A 223 41.99 -2.27 -10.84
N ASP A 224 42.47 -2.79 -11.94
CA ASP A 224 43.15 -4.09 -11.94
C ASP A 224 43.91 -4.31 -13.26
N TYR A 225 44.95 -5.19 -13.20
CA TYR A 225 45.66 -5.70 -14.34
C TYR A 225 45.44 -7.20 -14.44
N THR A 226 44.96 -7.68 -15.57
CA THR A 226 44.65 -9.08 -15.81
C THR A 226 45.46 -9.62 -16.96
N ASP A 227 45.52 -10.93 -17.15
CA ASP A 227 46.23 -11.58 -18.28
C ASP A 227 45.70 -11.14 -19.66
N THR A 228 44.47 -10.66 -19.73
CA THR A 228 43.80 -10.24 -20.98
C THR A 228 43.79 -8.72 -21.20
N GLY A 229 44.13 -7.93 -20.20
CA GLY A 229 44.15 -6.45 -20.30
C GLY A 229 44.09 -5.71 -18.99
N VAL A 230 43.85 -4.43 -19.10
CA VAL A 230 43.74 -3.49 -17.98
C VAL A 230 42.28 -3.15 -17.72
N LYS A 231 41.82 -3.29 -16.48
CA LYS A 231 40.45 -2.93 -16.08
C LYS A 231 40.37 -1.46 -15.67
N PHE A 232 39.40 -0.80 -16.27
CA PHE A 232 39.06 0.58 -15.97
C PHE A 232 37.70 0.66 -15.29
N ASN A 233 37.55 1.61 -14.38
CA ASN A 233 36.27 2.03 -13.84
C ASN A 233 36.10 3.52 -14.08
N VAL A 234 34.91 3.89 -14.58
CA VAL A 234 34.48 5.26 -14.78
C VAL A 234 33.20 5.48 -14.00
N GLY A 235 33.23 6.44 -13.07
CA GLY A 235 32.08 6.84 -12.30
C GLY A 235 31.73 8.30 -12.56
N VAL A 236 30.55 8.58 -13.06
CA VAL A 236 30.08 9.93 -13.37
C VAL A 236 28.70 10.18 -12.77
N TRP A 237 28.46 11.39 -12.28
CA TRP A 237 27.15 11.79 -11.76
C TRP A 237 26.40 12.56 -12.84
N THR A 238 25.11 12.29 -12.95
CA THR A 238 24.21 12.93 -13.91
C THR A 238 22.82 13.09 -13.29
N ARG A 239 21.97 13.89 -13.89
CA ARG A 239 20.55 13.94 -13.46
C ARG A 239 19.92 12.55 -13.60
N ALA A 240 19.01 12.22 -12.68
CA ALA A 240 18.32 10.92 -12.69
C ALA A 240 17.58 10.64 -14.01
N SER A 241 17.01 11.69 -14.66
CA SER A 241 16.39 11.61 -15.97
C SER A 241 17.34 11.25 -17.11
N ASP A 242 18.59 11.71 -17.04
CA ASP A 242 19.57 11.58 -18.09
C ASP A 242 20.42 10.31 -17.94
N HIS A 243 20.32 9.64 -16.78
CA HIS A 243 21.12 8.48 -16.43
C HIS A 243 21.13 7.37 -17.51
N PRO A 244 19.98 6.90 -18.05
CA PRO A 244 20.01 5.83 -19.06
C PRO A 244 20.66 6.27 -20.38
N ALA A 245 20.41 7.51 -20.79
CA ALA A 245 20.95 8.06 -22.02
C ALA A 245 22.47 8.28 -21.92
N VAL A 246 22.95 8.87 -20.82
CA VAL A 246 24.38 9.07 -20.57
C VAL A 246 25.10 7.71 -20.47
N GLN A 247 24.53 6.73 -19.80
CA GLN A 247 25.11 5.39 -19.71
C GLN A 247 25.26 4.75 -21.09
N ALA A 248 24.23 4.79 -21.93
CA ALA A 248 24.26 4.22 -23.28
C ALA A 248 25.27 4.96 -24.19
N ASP A 249 25.31 6.29 -24.11
CA ASP A 249 26.22 7.12 -24.90
C ASP A 249 27.68 6.88 -24.51
N LEU A 250 27.99 6.83 -23.23
CA LEU A 250 29.34 6.54 -22.73
C LEU A 250 29.79 5.13 -23.13
N LEU A 251 28.93 4.11 -23.02
CA LEU A 251 29.24 2.75 -23.46
C LEU A 251 29.59 2.70 -24.93
N ARG A 252 28.85 3.42 -25.78
CA ARG A 252 29.11 3.50 -27.22
C ARG A 252 30.43 4.21 -27.54
N GLN A 253 30.75 5.29 -26.81
CA GLN A 253 31.97 6.09 -27.02
C GLN A 253 33.22 5.40 -26.46
N ILE A 254 33.09 4.59 -25.42
CA ILE A 254 34.19 3.83 -24.81
C ILE A 254 34.55 2.59 -25.64
N GLN A 255 33.58 1.99 -26.39
CA GLN A 255 33.80 0.76 -27.15
C GLN A 255 35.05 0.80 -28.04
N PRO A 256 35.36 1.85 -28.82
CA PRO A 256 36.57 1.90 -29.64
C PRO A 256 37.87 1.85 -28.83
N LEU A 257 37.84 2.32 -27.56
CA LEU A 257 39.00 2.34 -26.67
C LEU A 257 39.33 0.95 -26.10
N THR A 258 38.40 0.01 -26.17
CA THR A 258 38.59 -1.34 -25.60
C THR A 258 39.39 -2.30 -26.50
N ARG A 259 39.51 -1.97 -27.80
CA ARG A 259 40.17 -2.83 -28.80
C ARG A 259 41.49 -2.23 -29.26
N VAL A 260 42.48 -3.08 -29.51
CA VAL A 260 43.70 -2.67 -30.18
C VAL A 260 43.34 -2.28 -31.63
N PRO A 261 43.78 -1.09 -32.14
CA PRO A 261 43.59 -0.76 -33.57
C PRO A 261 44.25 -1.84 -34.41
N VAL A 262 43.48 -2.47 -35.27
CA VAL A 262 44.08 -3.34 -36.30
C VAL A 262 44.93 -2.43 -37.18
N ALA A 263 46.24 -2.58 -37.15
CA ALA A 263 47.12 -1.87 -38.07
C ALA A 263 46.72 -2.20 -39.50
N ALA A 264 46.37 -1.16 -40.28
CA ALA A 264 46.02 -1.28 -41.69
C ALA A 264 47.26 -1.57 -42.50
#